data_634da47154975c2cc52b7e99c11c5a2a
#
_entry.id   634da47154975c2cc52b7e99c11c5a2a
#
_cell.length_a   1.000
_cell.length_b   1.000
_cell.length_c   1.000
_cell.angle_alpha   90.00
_cell.angle_beta   90.00
_cell.angle_gamma   90.00
#
_symmetry.space_group_name_H-M   'P 1'
#
loop_
_entity.id
_entity.type
_entity.pdbx_description
1 polymer ?
#
loop_
_entity_poly.entity_id
_entity_poly.type
_entity_poly.pdbx_seq_one_letter_code
_entity_poly.pdbx_strand_id
1 'polypeptide(L)'
;MITLIVSCGQKGPKNYPNSNTDIIAFGDSLTYGYGAGRNESYPAYLSEMIGRKVVNLGVSGDTSAAGVARINEIRSYKPYMVLIEFSANDLFRQVPRKQTESNLRNIVNQVQNMGAIAVLVDTGGATQMKPYTEMQKQIAKDYDTLFVPGIMDGVYNKNSLKSDEIHPNAAGYKIVAEKVNKVIKDYLK
;
A
#
# COMPACT_ATOMS: atom_id res chain seq x y z
N MET A 1 -6.75 38.72 27.66
CA MET A 1 -7.41 38.42 26.38
C MET A 1 -6.72 37.17 25.86
N ILE A 2 -7.34 35.99 26.06
CA ILE A 2 -6.78 34.70 25.65
C ILE A 2 -7.28 34.42 24.23
N THR A 3 -6.41 34.52 23.24
CA THR A 3 -6.74 34.19 21.87
C THR A 3 -6.79 32.66 21.73
N LEU A 4 -7.99 32.12 21.71
CA LEU A 4 -8.23 30.71 21.34
C LEU A 4 -7.88 30.57 19.86
N ILE A 5 -6.71 29.97 19.58
CA ILE A 5 -6.37 29.49 18.23
C ILE A 5 -7.26 28.25 18.00
N VAL A 6 -8.39 28.46 17.32
CA VAL A 6 -9.16 27.35 16.74
C VAL A 6 -8.31 26.79 15.61
N SER A 7 -7.59 25.71 15.90
CA SER A 7 -6.96 24.90 14.88
C SER A 7 -8.09 24.29 14.03
N CYS A 8 -8.33 24.86 12.87
CA CYS A 8 -9.18 24.26 11.84
C CYS A 8 -8.45 22.98 11.39
N GLY A 9 -8.80 21.83 12.01
CA GLY A 9 -8.21 20.55 11.70
C GLY A 9 -8.38 20.23 10.21
N GLN A 10 -7.29 20.22 9.47
CA GLN A 10 -7.28 19.74 8.09
C GLN A 10 -7.77 18.29 8.10
N LYS A 11 -8.92 18.05 7.45
CA LYS A 11 -9.48 16.71 7.28
C LYS A 11 -8.59 15.91 6.34
N GLY A 12 -7.67 15.13 6.86
CA GLY A 12 -6.78 14.26 6.09
C GLY A 12 -6.22 13.15 6.97
N PRO A 13 -5.54 12.16 6.40
CA PRO A 13 -4.91 11.09 7.16
C PRO A 13 -3.80 11.64 8.06
N LYS A 14 -3.42 10.86 9.06
CA LYS A 14 -2.30 11.20 9.95
C LYS A 14 -1.04 11.56 9.14
N ASN A 15 -0.33 12.60 9.57
CA ASN A 15 0.84 13.17 8.91
C ASN A 15 0.56 13.90 7.57
N TYR A 16 -0.68 14.18 7.22
CA TYR A 16 -1.01 15.04 6.09
C TYR A 16 -1.34 16.47 6.55
N PRO A 17 -0.79 17.51 5.91
CA PRO A 17 0.35 17.48 5.00
C PRO A 17 1.69 17.36 5.76
N ASN A 18 2.75 16.87 5.07
CA ASN A 18 4.11 16.88 5.60
C ASN A 18 5.10 17.45 4.56
N SER A 19 6.36 17.66 4.96
CA SER A 19 7.40 18.28 4.13
C SER A 19 8.31 17.28 3.40
N ASN A 20 8.13 15.97 3.61
CA ASN A 20 8.89 14.93 2.94
C ASN A 20 8.53 14.83 1.44
N THR A 21 9.31 14.10 0.66
CA THR A 21 9.22 14.13 -0.82
C THR A 21 8.93 12.80 -1.48
N ASP A 22 9.34 11.68 -0.88
CA ASP A 22 9.38 10.40 -1.58
C ASP A 22 8.10 9.61 -1.39
N ILE A 23 7.55 9.10 -2.48
CA ILE A 23 6.45 8.14 -2.47
C ILE A 23 7.06 6.77 -2.63
N ILE A 24 6.74 5.86 -1.72
CA ILE A 24 7.33 4.52 -1.64
C ILE A 24 6.23 3.47 -1.73
N ALA A 25 6.40 2.50 -2.60
CA ALA A 25 5.60 1.28 -2.64
C ALA A 25 6.39 0.16 -1.94
N PHE A 26 5.86 -0.34 -0.83
CA PHE A 26 6.48 -1.31 0.06
C PHE A 26 5.57 -2.53 0.20
N GLY A 27 5.97 -3.67 -0.37
CA GLY A 27 5.08 -4.82 -0.47
C GLY A 27 5.75 -6.07 -1.02
N ASP A 28 4.94 -6.97 -1.51
CA ASP A 28 5.35 -8.28 -2.01
C ASP A 28 5.50 -8.33 -3.56
N SER A 29 5.15 -9.45 -4.18
CA SER A 29 5.24 -9.67 -5.63
C SER A 29 4.33 -8.75 -6.44
N LEU A 30 3.19 -8.32 -5.91
CA LEU A 30 2.30 -7.38 -6.58
C LEU A 30 2.93 -5.98 -6.63
N THR A 31 3.62 -5.58 -5.58
CA THR A 31 4.39 -4.33 -5.55
C THR A 31 5.63 -4.43 -6.43
N TYR A 32 6.35 -5.55 -6.38
CA TYR A 32 7.51 -5.80 -7.25
C TYR A 32 7.14 -5.69 -8.74
N GLY A 33 5.96 -6.17 -9.13
CA GLY A 33 5.51 -6.24 -10.52
C GLY A 33 5.79 -7.59 -11.17
N TYR A 34 5.73 -8.68 -10.39
CA TYR A 34 5.93 -10.04 -10.92
C TYR A 34 4.92 -10.32 -12.04
N GLY A 35 5.41 -10.91 -13.14
CA GLY A 35 4.56 -11.25 -14.30
C GLY A 35 4.40 -10.15 -15.35
N ALA A 36 5.06 -9.00 -15.17
CA ALA A 36 5.08 -7.90 -16.13
C ALA A 36 6.51 -7.41 -16.41
N GLY A 37 6.67 -6.57 -17.41
CA GLY A 37 7.96 -5.97 -17.75
C GLY A 37 8.47 -4.99 -16.69
N ARG A 38 9.74 -4.63 -16.78
CA ARG A 38 10.45 -3.81 -15.78
C ARG A 38 9.76 -2.49 -15.43
N ASN A 39 9.10 -1.86 -16.40
CA ASN A 39 8.41 -0.58 -16.22
C ASN A 39 6.88 -0.74 -16.25
N GLU A 40 6.38 -1.94 -16.03
CA GLU A 40 4.95 -2.28 -16.13
C GLU A 40 4.36 -2.72 -14.76
N SER A 41 5.09 -2.51 -13.68
CA SER A 41 4.56 -2.69 -12.32
C SER A 41 3.58 -1.57 -11.97
N TYR A 42 2.68 -1.78 -10.98
CA TYR A 42 1.77 -0.72 -10.58
C TYR A 42 2.51 0.53 -10.04
N PRO A 43 3.65 0.44 -9.32
CA PRO A 43 4.39 1.64 -8.94
C PRO A 43 4.95 2.41 -10.12
N ALA A 44 5.35 1.72 -11.21
CA ALA A 44 5.82 2.36 -12.43
C ALA A 44 4.68 3.12 -13.13
N TYR A 45 3.54 2.47 -13.38
CA TYR A 45 2.36 3.14 -13.95
C TYR A 45 1.84 4.28 -13.05
N LEU A 46 1.87 4.10 -11.73
CA LEU A 46 1.50 5.15 -10.80
C LEU A 46 2.44 6.35 -10.92
N SER A 47 3.75 6.11 -11.07
CA SER A 47 4.75 7.18 -11.29
C SER A 47 4.42 8.03 -12.53
N GLU A 48 4.03 7.37 -13.62
CA GLU A 48 3.61 8.05 -14.86
C GLU A 48 2.33 8.86 -14.64
N MET A 49 1.32 8.27 -13.99
CA MET A 49 0.03 8.92 -13.74
C MET A 49 0.13 10.19 -12.90
N ILE A 50 1.01 10.18 -11.90
CA ILE A 50 1.15 11.31 -10.95
C ILE A 50 2.28 12.27 -11.30
N GLY A 51 3.08 11.97 -12.33
CA GLY A 51 4.24 12.79 -12.74
C GLY A 51 5.35 12.86 -11.68
N ARG A 52 5.41 11.87 -10.76
CA ARG A 52 6.41 11.80 -9.67
C ARG A 52 6.89 10.37 -9.51
N LYS A 53 8.18 10.22 -9.22
CA LYS A 53 8.76 8.91 -8.99
C LYS A 53 8.12 8.23 -7.76
N VAL A 54 7.66 6.99 -7.94
CA VAL A 54 7.32 6.06 -6.88
C VAL A 54 8.47 5.07 -6.74
N VAL A 55 9.12 5.05 -5.59
CA VAL A 55 10.19 4.10 -5.29
C VAL A 55 9.57 2.73 -5.06
N ASN A 56 9.99 1.74 -5.83
CA ASN A 56 9.50 0.37 -5.69
C ASN A 56 10.41 -0.43 -4.76
N LEU A 57 9.92 -0.76 -3.58
CA LEU A 57 10.54 -1.64 -2.58
C LEU A 57 9.71 -2.94 -2.42
N GLY A 58 9.14 -3.44 -3.50
CA GLY A 58 8.49 -4.75 -3.55
C GLY A 58 9.50 -5.89 -3.58
N VAL A 59 9.26 -6.94 -2.81
CA VAL A 59 10.07 -8.18 -2.82
C VAL A 59 9.14 -9.38 -2.99
N SER A 60 9.31 -10.11 -4.09
CA SER A 60 8.45 -11.24 -4.41
C SER A 60 8.49 -12.31 -3.32
N GLY A 61 7.32 -12.74 -2.87
CA GLY A 61 7.17 -13.76 -1.85
C GLY A 61 7.20 -13.25 -0.40
N ASP A 62 7.40 -11.95 -0.16
CA ASP A 62 7.41 -11.40 1.18
C ASP A 62 6.06 -11.57 1.89
N THR A 63 6.14 -11.97 3.16
CA THR A 63 5.03 -11.90 4.12
C THR A 63 5.05 -10.57 4.87
N SER A 64 4.01 -10.31 5.64
CA SER A 64 3.98 -9.15 6.55
C SER A 64 5.15 -9.17 7.56
N ALA A 65 5.60 -10.35 8.00
CA ALA A 65 6.77 -10.51 8.88
C ALA A 65 8.08 -10.12 8.18
N ALA A 66 8.25 -10.48 6.90
CA ALA A 66 9.39 -10.05 6.11
C ALA A 66 9.37 -8.51 5.93
N GLY A 67 8.20 -7.91 5.69
CA GLY A 67 8.03 -6.46 5.69
C GLY A 67 8.50 -5.80 6.99
N VAL A 68 8.12 -6.34 8.15
CA VAL A 68 8.60 -5.84 9.46
C VAL A 68 10.12 -5.92 9.55
N ALA A 69 10.73 -7.04 9.12
CA ALA A 69 12.17 -7.25 9.22
C ALA A 69 12.99 -6.24 8.40
N ARG A 70 12.46 -5.77 7.25
CA ARG A 70 13.17 -4.83 6.35
C ARG A 70 12.60 -3.41 6.35
N ILE A 71 11.72 -3.05 7.29
CA ILE A 71 11.10 -1.72 7.37
C ILE A 71 12.12 -0.56 7.40
N ASN A 72 13.34 -0.82 7.90
CA ASN A 72 14.40 0.17 7.95
C ASN A 72 14.91 0.62 6.56
N GLU A 73 14.64 -0.13 5.48
CA GLU A 73 14.96 0.30 4.12
C GLU A 73 14.28 1.61 3.77
N ILE A 74 13.06 1.85 4.29
CA ILE A 74 12.30 3.08 4.08
C ILE A 74 13.04 4.31 4.65
N ARG A 75 13.82 4.14 5.72
CA ARG A 75 14.55 5.24 6.39
C ARG A 75 15.66 5.84 5.54
N SER A 76 16.10 5.16 4.49
CA SER A 76 17.07 5.67 3.52
C SER A 76 16.48 6.76 2.61
N TYR A 77 15.16 6.98 2.68
CA TYR A 77 14.41 7.96 1.90
C TYR A 77 13.83 9.04 2.81
N LYS A 78 13.20 10.05 2.20
CA LYS A 78 12.38 11.06 2.86
C LYS A 78 10.89 10.74 2.62
N PRO A 79 10.32 9.75 3.30
CA PRO A 79 9.02 9.19 2.95
C PRO A 79 7.90 10.21 3.19
N TYR A 80 7.32 10.74 2.10
CA TYR A 80 6.09 11.52 2.12
C TYR A 80 4.88 10.62 2.31
N MET A 81 4.85 9.53 1.54
CA MET A 81 3.78 8.55 1.54
C MET A 81 4.34 7.15 1.33
N VAL A 82 3.83 6.17 2.07
CA VAL A 82 4.20 4.76 1.92
C VAL A 82 2.96 3.93 1.65
N LEU A 83 2.94 3.29 0.49
CA LEU A 83 1.93 2.31 0.07
C LEU A 83 2.35 0.95 0.63
N ILE A 84 1.58 0.41 1.56
CA ILE A 84 1.88 -0.82 2.30
C ILE A 84 1.00 -1.93 1.76
N GLU A 85 1.59 -2.89 1.04
CA GLU A 85 0.88 -3.99 0.39
C GLU A 85 1.46 -5.34 0.83
N PHE A 86 0.79 -6.00 1.78
CA PHE A 86 1.10 -7.33 2.27
C PHE A 86 -0.19 -8.04 2.68
N SER A 87 -0.21 -9.32 2.70
CA SER A 87 -1.17 -10.26 3.30
C SER A 87 -1.46 -11.48 2.44
N ALA A 88 -1.28 -11.41 1.12
CA ALA A 88 -1.53 -12.55 0.23
C ALA A 88 -0.60 -13.73 0.58
N ASN A 89 0.69 -13.47 0.74
CA ASN A 89 1.65 -14.52 1.12
C ASN A 89 1.43 -15.04 2.54
N ASP A 90 0.92 -14.22 3.47
CA ASP A 90 0.54 -14.68 4.80
C ASP A 90 -0.60 -15.70 4.72
N LEU A 91 -1.63 -15.43 3.89
CA LEU A 91 -2.71 -16.38 3.63
C LEU A 91 -2.17 -17.68 3.02
N PHE A 92 -1.37 -17.60 1.95
CA PHE A 92 -0.85 -18.79 1.25
C PHE A 92 0.06 -19.64 2.13
N ARG A 93 0.82 -19.01 3.03
CA ARG A 93 1.68 -19.71 4.01
C ARG A 93 0.98 -20.05 5.32
N GLN A 94 -0.34 -19.84 5.39
CA GLN A 94 -1.16 -20.15 6.57
C GLN A 94 -0.65 -19.46 7.85
N VAL A 95 -0.10 -18.26 7.73
CA VAL A 95 0.27 -17.43 8.88
C VAL A 95 -1.01 -17.08 9.65
N PRO A 96 -1.04 -17.25 10.98
CA PRO A 96 -2.20 -16.87 11.77
C PRO A 96 -2.58 -15.40 11.52
N ARG A 97 -3.85 -15.13 11.14
CA ARG A 97 -4.30 -13.77 10.80
C ARG A 97 -3.99 -12.73 11.88
N LYS A 98 -4.06 -13.10 13.16
CA LYS A 98 -3.65 -12.22 14.27
C LYS A 98 -2.18 -11.80 14.18
N GLN A 99 -1.31 -12.67 13.66
CA GLN A 99 0.09 -12.33 13.45
C GLN A 99 0.25 -11.35 12.30
N THR A 100 -0.45 -11.59 11.17
CA THR A 100 -0.49 -10.64 10.06
C THR A 100 -1.00 -9.27 10.51
N GLU A 101 -2.07 -9.24 11.32
CA GLU A 101 -2.61 -8.00 11.89
C GLU A 101 -1.57 -7.27 12.73
N SER A 102 -0.90 -7.97 13.63
CA SER A 102 0.16 -7.40 14.48
C SER A 102 1.31 -6.82 13.66
N ASN A 103 1.73 -7.54 12.62
CA ASN A 103 2.79 -7.09 11.71
C ASN A 103 2.39 -5.84 10.94
N LEU A 104 1.18 -5.80 10.36
CA LEU A 104 0.68 -4.63 9.63
C LEU A 104 0.52 -3.41 10.53
N ARG A 105 0.01 -3.57 11.76
CA ARG A 105 -0.05 -2.50 12.77
C ARG A 105 1.35 -1.97 13.10
N ASN A 106 2.33 -2.85 13.23
CA ASN A 106 3.72 -2.47 13.46
C ASN A 106 4.29 -1.67 12.28
N ILE A 107 4.10 -2.13 11.03
CA ILE A 107 4.55 -1.42 9.83
C ILE A 107 3.91 -0.04 9.75
N VAL A 108 2.58 0.07 9.88
CA VAL A 108 1.85 1.35 9.86
C VAL A 108 2.38 2.30 10.93
N ASN A 109 2.54 1.82 12.16
CA ASN A 109 3.05 2.64 13.26
C ASN A 109 4.48 3.16 12.97
N GLN A 110 5.38 2.30 12.47
CA GLN A 110 6.73 2.72 12.12
C GLN A 110 6.74 3.74 10.98
N VAL A 111 5.94 3.55 9.93
CA VAL A 111 5.79 4.48 8.81
C VAL A 111 5.30 5.85 9.32
N GLN A 112 4.28 5.85 10.18
CA GLN A 112 3.77 7.10 10.76
C GLN A 112 4.77 7.79 11.68
N ASN A 113 5.60 7.03 12.41
CA ASN A 113 6.67 7.57 13.25
C ASN A 113 7.84 8.17 12.43
N MET A 114 7.94 7.82 11.14
CA MET A 114 8.85 8.49 10.20
C MET A 114 8.26 9.81 9.65
N GLY A 115 7.06 10.20 10.07
CA GLY A 115 6.36 11.39 9.58
C GLY A 115 5.67 11.19 8.22
N ALA A 116 5.60 9.97 7.71
CA ALA A 116 4.97 9.64 6.43
C ALA A 116 3.46 9.40 6.55
N ILE A 117 2.73 9.67 5.47
CA ILE A 117 1.36 9.21 5.30
C ILE A 117 1.40 7.70 5.02
N ALA A 118 0.76 6.90 5.87
CA ALA A 118 0.59 5.49 5.61
C ALA A 118 -0.64 5.25 4.73
N VAL A 119 -0.53 4.33 3.76
CA VAL A 119 -1.62 3.89 2.89
C VAL A 119 -1.65 2.37 2.92
N LEU A 120 -2.67 1.77 3.48
CA LEU A 120 -2.87 0.33 3.38
C LEU A 120 -3.46 0.00 2.01
N VAL A 121 -2.82 -0.90 1.30
CA VAL A 121 -3.22 -1.37 -0.03
C VAL A 121 -3.65 -2.83 0.09
N ASP A 122 -4.97 -3.04 0.07
CA ASP A 122 -5.57 -4.37 0.20
C ASP A 122 -5.51 -5.14 -1.11
N THR A 123 -5.02 -6.36 -1.08
CA THR A 123 -4.94 -7.23 -2.24
C THR A 123 -6.33 -7.52 -2.83
N GLY A 124 -7.31 -7.94 -2.01
CA GLY A 124 -8.65 -8.33 -2.48
C GLY A 124 -8.63 -9.49 -3.47
N GLY A 125 -9.53 -9.46 -4.45
CA GLY A 125 -9.62 -10.40 -5.58
C GLY A 125 -10.27 -11.73 -5.27
N ALA A 126 -9.76 -12.47 -4.30
CA ALA A 126 -10.26 -13.78 -3.91
C ALA A 126 -11.15 -13.72 -2.66
N THR A 127 -12.13 -14.63 -2.57
CA THR A 127 -13.04 -14.72 -1.42
C THR A 127 -12.30 -14.94 -0.10
N GLN A 128 -11.21 -15.70 -0.13
CA GLN A 128 -10.36 -15.99 1.01
C GLN A 128 -9.67 -14.74 1.58
N MET A 129 -9.54 -13.67 0.78
CA MET A 129 -8.96 -12.40 1.21
C MET A 129 -9.94 -11.53 2.03
N LYS A 130 -11.25 -11.78 1.99
CA LYS A 130 -12.24 -10.96 2.72
C LYS A 130 -11.91 -10.72 4.19
N PRO A 131 -11.50 -11.73 4.99
CA PRO A 131 -11.13 -11.50 6.39
C PRO A 131 -9.90 -10.60 6.56
N TYR A 132 -8.98 -10.58 5.58
CA TYR A 132 -7.81 -9.69 5.56
C TYR A 132 -8.21 -8.27 5.16
N THR A 133 -9.12 -8.12 4.21
CA THR A 133 -9.71 -6.83 3.83
C THR A 133 -10.36 -6.14 5.03
N GLU A 134 -11.21 -6.85 5.78
CA GLU A 134 -11.88 -6.28 6.96
C GLU A 134 -10.89 -5.94 8.08
N MET A 135 -9.88 -6.77 8.29
CA MET A 135 -8.78 -6.50 9.22
C MET A 135 -8.02 -5.23 8.83
N GLN A 136 -7.65 -5.06 7.55
CA GLN A 136 -6.94 -3.88 7.06
C GLN A 136 -7.79 -2.61 7.14
N LYS A 137 -9.10 -2.68 6.86
CA LYS A 137 -10.04 -1.57 7.09
C LYS A 137 -10.06 -1.13 8.55
N GLN A 138 -10.07 -2.09 9.49
CA GLN A 138 -10.04 -1.77 10.91
C GLN A 138 -8.71 -1.10 11.29
N ILE A 139 -7.57 -1.62 10.81
CA ILE A 139 -6.26 -0.99 11.03
C ILE A 139 -6.26 0.44 10.46
N ALA A 140 -6.78 0.64 9.24
CA ALA A 140 -6.84 1.96 8.63
C ALA A 140 -7.63 2.96 9.48
N LYS A 141 -8.74 2.53 10.06
CA LYS A 141 -9.55 3.33 10.98
C LYS A 141 -8.81 3.64 12.29
N ASP A 142 -8.17 2.62 12.88
CA ASP A 142 -7.50 2.75 14.18
C ASP A 142 -6.28 3.70 14.12
N TYR A 143 -5.60 3.76 12.96
CA TYR A 143 -4.38 4.54 12.75
C TYR A 143 -4.59 5.80 11.91
N ASP A 144 -5.83 6.11 11.53
CA ASP A 144 -6.16 7.24 10.65
C ASP A 144 -5.29 7.26 9.39
N THR A 145 -5.26 6.11 8.67
CA THR A 145 -4.53 5.94 7.42
C THR A 145 -5.45 5.96 6.21
N LEU A 146 -4.91 6.17 5.02
CA LEU A 146 -5.63 5.88 3.80
C LEU A 146 -5.76 4.37 3.59
N PHE A 147 -6.83 3.97 2.89
CA PHE A 147 -7.11 2.58 2.56
C PHE A 147 -7.49 2.45 1.08
N VAL A 148 -6.74 1.65 0.34
CA VAL A 148 -7.04 1.28 -1.05
C VAL A 148 -7.67 -0.11 -1.04
N PRO A 149 -8.98 -0.24 -1.30
CA PRO A 149 -9.65 -1.53 -1.26
C PRO A 149 -9.35 -2.35 -2.52
N GLY A 150 -9.17 -3.66 -2.36
CA GLY A 150 -9.23 -4.69 -3.38
C GLY A 150 -8.54 -4.37 -4.70
N ILE A 151 -7.21 -4.21 -4.70
CA ILE A 151 -6.49 -3.86 -5.94
C ILE A 151 -6.65 -4.93 -7.02
N MET A 152 -6.83 -6.20 -6.63
CA MET A 152 -7.06 -7.33 -7.54
C MET A 152 -8.53 -7.55 -7.92
N ASP A 153 -9.48 -6.79 -7.35
CA ASP A 153 -10.89 -6.90 -7.73
C ASP A 153 -11.07 -6.52 -9.21
N GLY A 154 -11.74 -7.39 -9.97
CA GLY A 154 -11.93 -7.23 -11.42
C GLY A 154 -10.68 -7.57 -12.27
N VAL A 155 -9.53 -7.86 -11.64
CA VAL A 155 -8.32 -8.41 -12.29
C VAL A 155 -8.23 -9.92 -12.05
N TYR A 156 -8.38 -10.35 -10.80
CA TYR A 156 -8.17 -11.72 -10.36
C TYR A 156 -8.94 -12.77 -11.18
N ASN A 157 -10.20 -12.50 -11.53
CA ASN A 157 -11.08 -13.41 -12.28
C ASN A 157 -11.00 -13.25 -13.81
N LYS A 158 -10.04 -12.46 -14.34
CA LYS A 158 -9.89 -12.23 -15.78
C LYS A 158 -8.52 -12.69 -16.26
N ASN A 159 -8.47 -13.84 -16.94
CA ASN A 159 -7.22 -14.40 -17.45
C ASN A 159 -6.49 -13.45 -18.41
N SER A 160 -7.20 -12.61 -19.18
CA SER A 160 -6.61 -11.61 -20.06
C SER A 160 -5.85 -10.49 -19.33
N LEU A 161 -6.02 -10.36 -18.02
CA LEU A 161 -5.34 -9.35 -17.18
C LEU A 161 -4.26 -9.97 -16.29
N LYS A 162 -3.97 -11.25 -16.46
CA LYS A 162 -2.99 -11.98 -15.64
C LYS A 162 -1.90 -12.61 -16.48
N SER A 163 -0.75 -12.81 -15.87
CA SER A 163 0.40 -13.54 -16.43
C SER A 163 0.44 -15.00 -15.98
N ASP A 164 -0.14 -15.29 -14.80
CA ASP A 164 -0.29 -16.62 -14.23
C ASP A 164 -1.61 -16.70 -13.42
N GLU A 165 -1.74 -17.64 -12.49
CA GLU A 165 -2.99 -17.82 -11.73
C GLU A 165 -3.31 -16.65 -10.80
N ILE A 166 -2.31 -15.93 -10.30
CA ILE A 166 -2.49 -14.93 -9.23
C ILE A 166 -1.91 -13.54 -9.55
N HIS A 167 -0.95 -13.44 -10.49
CA HIS A 167 -0.28 -12.17 -10.78
C HIS A 167 -0.88 -11.45 -12.00
N PRO A 168 -1.03 -10.13 -11.94
CA PRO A 168 -1.38 -9.33 -13.10
C PRO A 168 -0.34 -9.38 -14.21
N ASN A 169 -0.75 -9.22 -15.45
CA ASN A 169 0.12 -8.78 -16.54
C ASN A 169 0.16 -7.23 -16.60
N ALA A 170 0.85 -6.66 -17.58
CA ALA A 170 0.96 -5.21 -17.74
C ALA A 170 -0.40 -4.49 -17.70
N ALA A 171 -1.41 -5.00 -18.42
CA ALA A 171 -2.75 -4.42 -18.42
C ALA A 171 -3.44 -4.50 -17.05
N GLY A 172 -3.25 -5.60 -16.32
CA GLY A 172 -3.75 -5.77 -14.96
C GLY A 172 -3.08 -4.79 -13.99
N TYR A 173 -1.76 -4.61 -14.06
CA TYR A 173 -1.05 -3.66 -13.21
C TYR A 173 -1.43 -2.20 -13.47
N LYS A 174 -1.78 -1.85 -14.70
CA LYS A 174 -2.32 -0.52 -15.00
C LYS A 174 -3.62 -0.25 -14.25
N ILE A 175 -4.53 -1.22 -14.22
CA ILE A 175 -5.78 -1.15 -13.45
C ILE A 175 -5.50 -1.02 -11.94
N VAL A 176 -4.51 -1.78 -11.42
CA VAL A 176 -4.07 -1.65 -10.03
C VAL A 176 -3.59 -0.24 -9.73
N ALA A 177 -2.74 0.34 -10.59
CA ALA A 177 -2.25 1.72 -10.44
C ALA A 177 -3.37 2.75 -10.45
N GLU A 178 -4.37 2.60 -11.33
CA GLU A 178 -5.56 3.47 -11.38
C GLU A 178 -6.35 3.46 -10.07
N LYS A 179 -6.51 2.29 -9.45
CA LYS A 179 -7.20 2.17 -8.15
C LYS A 179 -6.42 2.84 -7.03
N VAL A 180 -5.10 2.65 -6.99
CA VAL A 180 -4.23 3.33 -6.01
C VAL A 180 -4.31 4.83 -6.21
N ASN A 181 -4.14 5.32 -7.45
CA ASN A 181 -4.21 6.74 -7.78
C ASN A 181 -5.54 7.38 -7.36
N LYS A 182 -6.65 6.69 -7.58
CA LYS A 182 -7.98 7.19 -7.21
C LYS A 182 -8.08 7.57 -5.73
N VAL A 183 -7.37 6.86 -4.85
CA VAL A 183 -7.40 7.12 -3.40
C VAL A 183 -6.39 8.19 -3.00
N ILE A 184 -5.18 8.17 -3.59
CA ILE A 184 -4.09 9.01 -3.10
C ILE A 184 -4.00 10.39 -3.76
N LYS A 185 -4.58 10.59 -4.96
CA LYS A 185 -4.42 11.81 -5.77
C LYS A 185 -4.73 13.11 -5.05
N ASP A 186 -5.74 13.11 -4.17
CA ASP A 186 -6.17 14.29 -3.42
C ASP A 186 -5.24 14.62 -2.24
N TYR A 187 -4.28 13.76 -1.96
CA TYR A 187 -3.27 13.89 -0.90
C TYR A 187 -1.85 14.06 -1.45
N LEU A 188 -1.70 14.21 -2.76
CA LEU A 188 -0.44 14.55 -3.40
C LEU A 188 -0.26 16.08 -3.39
N LYS A 189 0.97 16.52 -3.12
CA LYS A 189 1.35 17.94 -3.20
C LYS A 189 2.10 18.20 -4.49
#